data_afd74d00047d541c49a3006171916a43
#
_entry.id   afd74d00047d541c49a3006171916a43
#
_cell.length_a   1.000
_cell.length_b   1.000
_cell.length_c   1.000
_cell.angle_alpha   90.00
_cell.angle_beta   90.00
_cell.angle_gamma   90.00
#
_symmetry.space_group_name_H-M   'P 1'
#
loop_
_entity.id
_entity.type
_entity.pdbx_description
1 polymer ?
#
loop_
_entity_poly.entity_id
_entity_poly.type
_entity_poly.pdbx_seq_one_letter_code
_entity_poly.pdbx_strand_id
1 'polypeptide(L)'
;DRSRGLGDVYKRQRLARVTALDAPGVQALNCVVFPEPALEAPLLGLDLVSLGGTRCLAGFDFHPLSRQAAHRKAWLPRLLELRGEFGAGGVEHSGNFYPTDAEFFSEGMLLLKASSVSEVLSDLHAAEAFEAYLGLYAEVLREAPPAEEPLELEVAQARYCQWQREHDPAGKVFASLFGKEWSRRYEEFLFPYQASRLEV
;
A
#
# COMPACT_ATOMS: atom_id res chain seq x y z
N ASP A 1 -18.71 -1.89 22.73
CA ASP A 1 -17.40 -2.49 23.07
C ASP A 1 -16.42 -2.36 21.89
N ARG A 2 -15.96 -1.12 21.68
CA ARG A 2 -14.99 -0.80 20.59
C ARG A 2 -13.58 -1.36 20.85
N SER A 3 -13.27 -1.76 22.09
CA SER A 3 -11.94 -2.25 22.47
C SER A 3 -11.67 -3.71 22.03
N ARG A 4 -12.70 -4.53 21.91
CA ARG A 4 -12.56 -5.94 21.46
C ARG A 4 -12.23 -6.05 19.96
N GLY A 5 -12.73 -5.14 19.13
CA GLY A 5 -12.50 -5.16 17.69
C GLY A 5 -11.05 -4.83 17.26
N LEU A 6 -10.37 -3.93 17.98
CA LEU A 6 -8.99 -3.54 17.66
C LEU A 6 -7.98 -4.65 18.03
N GLY A 7 -8.18 -5.34 19.17
CA GLY A 7 -7.27 -6.40 19.61
C GLY A 7 -7.18 -7.58 18.63
N ASP A 8 -8.26 -7.88 17.90
CA ASP A 8 -8.28 -8.97 16.93
C ASP A 8 -7.63 -8.56 15.59
N VAL A 9 -7.72 -7.30 15.20
CA VAL A 9 -7.02 -6.79 14.00
C VAL A 9 -5.50 -6.83 14.19
N TYR A 10 -4.99 -6.48 15.38
CA TYR A 10 -3.55 -6.53 15.66
C TYR A 10 -2.96 -7.94 15.61
N LYS A 11 -3.74 -8.98 15.85
CA LYS A 11 -3.31 -10.38 15.76
C LYS A 11 -3.35 -10.94 14.33
N ARG A 12 -3.94 -10.22 13.39
CA ARG A 12 -4.13 -10.65 12.00
C ARG A 12 -3.14 -10.00 11.04
N GLN A 13 -2.30 -9.10 11.53
CA GLN A 13 -1.25 -8.46 10.75
C GLN A 13 0.13 -8.94 11.20
N ARG A 14 0.96 -9.33 10.23
CA ARG A 14 2.36 -9.69 10.44
C ARG A 14 3.22 -8.45 10.71
N LEU A 15 2.91 -7.37 10.00
CA LEU A 15 3.58 -6.08 10.12
C LEU A 15 2.61 -4.97 9.73
N ALA A 16 2.53 -3.93 10.54
CA ALA A 16 1.93 -2.66 10.15
C ALA A 16 2.97 -1.55 10.37
N ARG A 17 3.14 -0.70 9.38
CA ARG A 17 4.10 0.38 9.41
C ARG A 17 3.49 1.66 8.88
N VAL A 18 3.75 2.75 9.59
CA VAL A 18 3.52 4.11 9.11
C VAL A 18 4.86 4.83 9.12
N THR A 19 5.21 5.44 8.02
CA THR A 19 6.42 6.26 7.87
C THR A 19 6.03 7.66 7.48
N ALA A 20 6.49 8.65 8.21
CA ALA A 20 6.36 10.05 7.86
C ALA A 20 7.75 10.63 7.57
N LEU A 21 7.88 11.30 6.43
CA LEU A 21 9.05 12.06 6.03
C LEU A 21 8.64 13.52 5.90
N ASP A 22 9.36 14.40 6.58
CA ASP A 22 9.26 15.84 6.41
C ASP A 22 10.67 16.41 6.22
N ALA A 23 10.98 16.80 4.98
CA ALA A 23 12.27 17.35 4.59
C ALA A 23 12.06 18.51 3.62
N PRO A 24 13.03 19.44 3.49
CA PRO A 24 12.94 20.53 2.54
C PRO A 24 12.61 20.05 1.12
N GLY A 25 11.43 20.41 0.63
CA GLY A 25 10.96 20.04 -0.70
C GLY A 25 10.40 18.62 -0.86
N VAL A 26 10.32 17.82 0.21
CA VAL A 26 9.69 16.49 0.19
C VAL A 26 8.93 16.24 1.47
N GLN A 27 7.63 16.01 1.37
CA GLN A 27 6.82 15.45 2.45
C GLN A 27 6.22 14.13 1.96
N ALA A 28 6.24 13.11 2.81
CA ALA A 28 5.60 11.84 2.50
C ALA A 28 5.01 11.18 3.74
N LEU A 29 3.84 10.56 3.56
CA LEU A 29 3.24 9.64 4.51
C LEU A 29 3.00 8.33 3.77
N ASN A 30 3.65 7.25 4.24
CA ASN A 30 3.46 5.91 3.73
C ASN A 30 2.89 5.01 4.84
N CYS A 31 1.84 4.27 4.52
CA CYS A 31 1.28 3.25 5.40
C CYS A 31 1.24 1.92 4.64
N VAL A 32 1.89 0.91 5.17
CA VAL A 32 1.88 -0.45 4.62
C VAL A 32 1.50 -1.44 5.70
N VAL A 33 0.56 -2.34 5.38
CA VAL A 33 0.17 -3.43 6.28
C VAL A 33 0.32 -4.76 5.56
N PHE A 34 1.12 -5.65 6.14
CA PHE A 34 1.26 -7.05 5.71
C PHE A 34 0.36 -7.91 6.58
N PRO A 35 -0.61 -8.64 6.01
CA PRO A 35 -1.41 -9.59 6.77
C PRO A 35 -0.57 -10.79 7.21
N GLU A 36 -1.04 -11.53 8.23
CA GLU A 36 -0.51 -12.85 8.51
C GLU A 36 -0.71 -13.76 7.28
N PRO A 37 0.33 -14.50 6.82
CA PRO A 37 0.20 -15.39 5.66
C PRO A 37 -0.84 -16.50 5.85
N ALA A 38 -1.23 -16.78 7.08
CA ALA A 38 -2.30 -17.72 7.41
C ALA A 38 -3.72 -17.20 7.06
N LEU A 39 -3.85 -16.00 6.48
CA LEU A 39 -5.12 -15.36 6.16
C LEU A 39 -5.21 -15.00 4.67
N GLU A 40 -6.38 -15.22 4.08
CA GLU A 40 -6.71 -14.79 2.71
C GLU A 40 -7.00 -13.28 2.67
N ALA A 41 -5.96 -12.47 2.83
CA ALA A 41 -6.08 -11.01 2.81
C ALA A 41 -5.02 -10.37 1.90
N PRO A 42 -5.34 -9.22 1.25
CA PRO A 42 -4.37 -8.46 0.47
C PRO A 42 -3.39 -7.69 1.39
N LEU A 43 -2.29 -7.18 0.82
CA LEU A 43 -1.52 -6.11 1.46
C LEU A 43 -2.26 -4.78 1.36
N LEU A 44 -2.05 -3.87 2.31
CA LEU A 44 -2.46 -2.48 2.20
C LEU A 44 -1.26 -1.62 1.85
N GLY A 45 -1.41 -0.72 0.87
CA GLY A 45 -0.49 0.36 0.57
C GLY A 45 -1.22 1.70 0.47
N LEU A 46 -0.85 2.66 1.30
CA LEU A 46 -1.39 4.03 1.26
C LEU A 46 -0.21 5.00 1.25
N ASP A 47 -0.14 5.84 0.21
CA ASP A 47 0.92 6.82 0.01
C ASP A 47 0.33 8.21 -0.21
N LEU A 48 0.89 9.19 0.50
CA LEU A 48 0.70 10.62 0.27
C LEU A 48 2.08 11.24 0.11
N VAL A 49 2.35 11.85 -1.05
CA VAL A 49 3.67 12.42 -1.36
C VAL A 49 3.53 13.81 -1.93
N SER A 50 4.33 14.75 -1.42
CA SER A 50 4.49 16.09 -1.97
C SER A 50 5.95 16.35 -2.34
N LEU A 51 6.19 16.76 -3.58
CA LEU A 51 7.51 17.10 -4.10
C LEU A 51 7.55 18.57 -4.51
N GLY A 52 8.38 19.36 -3.82
CA GLY A 52 8.51 20.79 -4.04
C GLY A 52 7.24 21.60 -3.76
N GLY A 53 6.25 21.02 -3.07
CA GLY A 53 4.95 21.64 -2.80
C GLY A 53 4.03 21.81 -4.02
N THR A 54 4.48 21.44 -5.20
CA THR A 54 3.79 21.65 -6.49
C THR A 54 3.48 20.37 -7.27
N ARG A 55 3.92 19.24 -6.77
CA ARG A 55 3.63 17.90 -7.29
C ARG A 55 3.21 17.03 -6.13
N CYS A 56 1.91 16.85 -5.98
CA CYS A 56 1.34 16.02 -4.93
C CYS A 56 0.69 14.79 -5.53
N LEU A 57 0.85 13.67 -4.84
CA LEU A 57 0.32 12.37 -5.22
C LEU A 57 -0.31 11.73 -4.00
N ALA A 58 -1.49 11.12 -4.18
CA ALA A 58 -2.05 10.15 -3.26
C ALA A 58 -2.28 8.85 -4.02
N GLY A 59 -1.77 7.74 -3.50
CA GLY A 59 -1.93 6.40 -4.06
C GLY A 59 -2.42 5.44 -3.00
N PHE A 60 -3.61 4.83 -3.19
CA PHE A 60 -4.22 3.90 -2.21
C PHE A 60 -4.63 2.62 -2.91
N ASP A 61 -4.16 1.48 -2.39
CA ASP A 61 -4.47 0.18 -3.00
C ASP A 61 -4.46 -0.96 -1.98
N PHE A 62 -5.16 -2.04 -2.35
CA PHE A 62 -5.04 -3.35 -1.75
C PHE A 62 -4.27 -4.23 -2.72
N HIS A 63 -2.99 -4.49 -2.41
CA HIS A 63 -2.11 -5.26 -3.30
C HIS A 63 -2.46 -6.75 -3.21
N PRO A 64 -2.86 -7.38 -4.32
CA PRO A 64 -3.22 -8.79 -4.32
C PRO A 64 -2.00 -9.68 -4.09
N LEU A 65 -2.13 -10.68 -3.21
CA LEU A 65 -1.10 -11.69 -2.97
C LEU A 65 -1.35 -12.98 -3.75
N SER A 66 -2.52 -13.08 -4.41
CA SER A 66 -2.88 -14.22 -5.22
C SER A 66 -3.61 -13.78 -6.49
N ARG A 67 -3.38 -14.50 -7.60
CA ARG A 67 -4.12 -14.32 -8.85
C ARG A 67 -5.47 -15.03 -8.85
N GLN A 68 -5.73 -15.87 -7.86
CA GLN A 68 -7.00 -16.59 -7.77
C GLN A 68 -8.17 -15.63 -7.59
N ALA A 69 -9.22 -15.80 -8.40
CA ALA A 69 -10.40 -14.97 -8.34
C ALA A 69 -11.09 -15.01 -6.96
N ALA A 70 -11.03 -16.15 -6.27
CA ALA A 70 -11.58 -16.32 -4.93
C ALA A 70 -10.93 -15.36 -3.91
N HIS A 71 -9.61 -15.20 -3.97
CA HIS A 71 -8.87 -14.29 -3.10
C HIS A 71 -9.34 -12.83 -3.25
N ARG A 72 -9.62 -12.39 -4.48
CA ARG A 72 -10.05 -11.00 -4.76
C ARG A 72 -11.54 -10.77 -4.51
N LYS A 73 -12.36 -11.81 -4.61
CA LYS A 73 -13.83 -11.72 -4.55
C LYS A 73 -14.32 -11.10 -3.23
N ALA A 74 -13.62 -11.33 -2.14
CA ALA A 74 -14.06 -10.87 -0.82
C ALA A 74 -13.89 -9.34 -0.64
N TRP A 75 -12.93 -8.72 -1.30
CA TRP A 75 -12.56 -7.33 -1.05
C TRP A 75 -12.59 -6.42 -2.28
N LEU A 76 -12.28 -6.92 -3.47
CA LEU A 76 -12.15 -6.10 -4.67
C LEU A 76 -13.44 -5.32 -5.05
N PRO A 77 -14.65 -5.91 -4.98
CA PRO A 77 -15.87 -5.14 -5.27
C PRO A 77 -16.04 -3.93 -4.36
N ARG A 78 -15.78 -4.09 -3.06
CA ARG A 78 -15.87 -3.01 -2.06
C ARG A 78 -14.80 -1.93 -2.31
N LEU A 79 -13.60 -2.33 -2.72
CA LEU A 79 -12.53 -1.42 -3.08
C LEU A 79 -12.86 -0.61 -4.33
N LEU A 80 -13.50 -1.24 -5.33
CA LEU A 80 -13.97 -0.57 -6.55
C LEU A 80 -15.08 0.45 -6.24
N GLU A 81 -15.95 0.20 -5.28
CA GLU A 81 -16.94 1.17 -4.80
C GLU A 81 -16.26 2.40 -4.19
N LEU A 82 -15.27 2.22 -3.30
CA LEU A 82 -14.48 3.33 -2.75
C LEU A 82 -13.73 4.11 -3.84
N ARG A 83 -13.10 3.40 -4.79
CA ARG A 83 -12.47 4.05 -5.92
C ARG A 83 -13.49 4.88 -6.73
N GLY A 84 -14.71 4.38 -6.91
CA GLY A 84 -15.79 5.11 -7.57
C GLY A 84 -16.20 6.37 -6.82
N GLU A 85 -16.26 6.33 -5.50
CA GLU A 85 -16.61 7.45 -4.64
C GLU A 85 -15.56 8.57 -4.67
N PHE A 86 -14.28 8.23 -4.54
CA PHE A 86 -13.18 9.20 -4.46
C PHE A 86 -12.46 9.45 -5.78
N GLY A 87 -12.79 8.72 -6.83
CA GLY A 87 -12.04 8.74 -8.10
C GLY A 87 -12.42 9.84 -9.07
N ALA A 88 -13.39 10.70 -8.76
CA ALA A 88 -13.85 11.73 -9.69
C ALA A 88 -12.75 12.72 -10.14
N GLY A 89 -11.74 12.98 -9.30
CA GLY A 89 -10.52 13.71 -9.63
C GLY A 89 -9.31 12.84 -9.91
N GLY A 90 -9.49 11.51 -9.92
CA GLY A 90 -8.44 10.54 -10.07
C GLY A 90 -7.88 10.49 -11.48
N VAL A 91 -6.63 10.08 -11.59
CA VAL A 91 -5.99 9.76 -12.86
C VAL A 91 -6.00 8.27 -13.08
N GLU A 92 -6.27 7.87 -14.30
CA GLU A 92 -6.10 6.47 -14.66
C GLU A 92 -4.64 6.06 -14.50
N HIS A 93 -4.47 4.81 -14.16
CA HIS A 93 -3.17 4.17 -14.01
C HIS A 93 -2.39 4.31 -15.32
N SER A 94 -1.52 5.31 -15.40
CA SER A 94 -0.63 5.45 -16.56
C SER A 94 0.67 4.73 -16.23
N GLY A 95 1.12 3.84 -17.11
CA GLY A 95 2.35 3.03 -16.96
C GLY A 95 3.65 3.82 -16.71
N ASN A 96 3.56 5.14 -16.54
CA ASN A 96 4.69 6.00 -16.21
C ASN A 96 4.94 6.16 -14.69
N PHE A 97 3.98 5.77 -13.85
CA PHE A 97 4.11 5.90 -12.39
C PHE A 97 4.29 4.55 -11.70
N TYR A 98 3.53 3.57 -12.14
CA TYR A 98 3.67 2.20 -11.70
C TYR A 98 3.81 1.34 -12.94
N PRO A 99 4.72 0.37 -12.94
CA PRO A 99 4.77 -0.61 -14.03
C PRO A 99 3.38 -1.24 -14.17
N THR A 100 2.97 -1.49 -15.40
CA THR A 100 1.70 -2.15 -15.73
C THR A 100 1.65 -3.60 -15.27
N ASP A 101 2.49 -3.98 -14.28
CA ASP A 101 2.50 -5.33 -13.76
C ASP A 101 1.32 -5.54 -12.80
N ALA A 102 0.19 -5.94 -13.40
CA ALA A 102 -1.07 -6.24 -12.72
C ALA A 102 -0.94 -7.33 -11.63
N GLU A 103 0.24 -7.88 -11.43
CA GLU A 103 0.50 -8.82 -10.35
C GLU A 103 0.50 -8.14 -8.98
N PHE A 104 0.98 -6.88 -8.91
CA PHE A 104 1.21 -6.18 -7.65
C PHE A 104 0.21 -5.08 -7.34
N PHE A 105 -0.64 -4.70 -8.30
CA PHE A 105 -1.65 -3.66 -8.12
C PHE A 105 -3.04 -4.17 -8.46
N SER A 106 -4.05 -3.59 -7.81
CA SER A 106 -5.43 -3.94 -8.07
C SER A 106 -6.12 -2.96 -9.02
N GLU A 107 -7.23 -3.41 -9.60
CA GLU A 107 -8.11 -2.56 -10.39
C GLU A 107 -8.81 -1.49 -9.53
N GLY A 108 -8.82 -1.68 -8.21
CA GLY A 108 -9.38 -0.75 -7.23
C GLY A 108 -8.41 0.34 -6.75
N MET A 109 -7.20 0.40 -7.31
CA MET A 109 -6.23 1.43 -6.96
C MET A 109 -6.79 2.83 -7.24
N LEU A 110 -6.77 3.70 -6.23
CA LEU A 110 -7.03 5.13 -6.36
C LEU A 110 -5.71 5.86 -6.51
N LEU A 111 -5.59 6.67 -7.56
CA LEU A 111 -4.43 7.53 -7.78
C LEU A 111 -4.91 8.96 -8.02
N LEU A 112 -4.54 9.86 -7.12
CA LEU A 112 -4.86 11.30 -7.19
C LEU A 112 -3.57 12.07 -7.46
N LYS A 113 -3.62 13.07 -8.32
CA LYS A 113 -2.53 14.00 -8.61
C LYS A 113 -3.01 15.42 -8.45
N ALA A 114 -2.20 16.24 -7.81
CA ALA A 114 -2.52 17.64 -7.55
C ALA A 114 -1.28 18.53 -7.69
N SER A 115 -1.51 19.81 -7.85
CA SER A 115 -0.48 20.84 -7.94
C SER A 115 -0.13 21.46 -6.56
N SER A 116 -0.87 21.10 -5.52
CA SER A 116 -0.61 21.53 -4.14
C SER A 116 -1.09 20.53 -3.11
N VAL A 117 -0.57 20.63 -1.89
CA VAL A 117 -1.00 19.83 -0.75
C VAL A 117 -2.46 20.10 -0.40
N SER A 118 -2.89 21.39 -0.44
CA SER A 118 -4.28 21.75 -0.18
C SER A 118 -5.23 21.11 -1.18
N GLU A 119 -4.89 21.13 -2.47
CA GLU A 119 -5.70 20.51 -3.53
C GLU A 119 -5.84 19.00 -3.29
N VAL A 120 -4.75 18.26 -3.03
CA VAL A 120 -4.85 16.81 -2.84
C VAL A 120 -5.63 16.44 -1.57
N LEU A 121 -5.44 17.19 -0.48
CA LEU A 121 -6.08 16.85 0.80
C LEU A 121 -7.53 17.31 0.87
N SER A 122 -7.85 18.51 0.38
CA SER A 122 -9.17 19.12 0.56
C SER A 122 -10.04 18.99 -0.70
N ASP A 123 -9.53 19.33 -1.88
CA ASP A 123 -10.34 19.39 -3.10
C ASP A 123 -10.53 17.99 -3.71
N LEU A 124 -9.51 17.12 -3.59
CA LEU A 124 -9.57 15.73 -4.03
C LEU A 124 -9.88 14.75 -2.90
N HIS A 125 -10.17 15.24 -1.70
CA HIS A 125 -10.59 14.43 -0.56
C HIS A 125 -9.66 13.26 -0.20
N ALA A 126 -8.34 13.44 -0.39
CA ALA A 126 -7.39 12.36 -0.14
C ALA A 126 -7.30 11.94 1.33
N ALA A 127 -7.60 12.85 2.27
CA ALA A 127 -7.64 12.53 3.70
C ALA A 127 -8.82 11.60 4.03
N GLU A 128 -10.01 11.91 3.53
CA GLU A 128 -11.21 11.08 3.69
C GLU A 128 -11.05 9.73 2.98
N ALA A 129 -10.46 9.72 1.78
CA ALA A 129 -10.16 8.51 1.06
C ALA A 129 -9.15 7.62 1.82
N PHE A 130 -8.11 8.22 2.42
CA PHE A 130 -7.15 7.49 3.26
C PHE A 130 -7.84 6.78 4.43
N GLU A 131 -8.71 7.50 5.15
CA GLU A 131 -9.48 6.93 6.26
C GLU A 131 -10.43 5.83 5.80
N ALA A 132 -11.11 6.00 4.66
CA ALA A 132 -12.03 5.03 4.11
C ALA A 132 -11.32 3.74 3.66
N TYR A 133 -10.19 3.86 2.96
CA TYR A 133 -9.37 2.70 2.56
C TYR A 133 -8.82 1.94 3.78
N LEU A 134 -8.33 2.66 4.78
CA LEU A 134 -7.84 2.05 6.02
C LEU A 134 -8.97 1.35 6.79
N GLY A 135 -10.15 1.99 6.85
CA GLY A 135 -11.34 1.41 7.47
C GLY A 135 -11.82 0.13 6.78
N LEU A 136 -11.94 0.18 5.45
CA LEU A 136 -12.29 -1.00 4.65
C LEU A 136 -11.26 -2.12 4.84
N TYR A 137 -9.97 -1.80 4.83
CA TYR A 137 -8.93 -2.80 5.05
C TYR A 137 -9.04 -3.48 6.41
N ALA A 138 -9.33 -2.71 7.48
CA ALA A 138 -9.53 -3.28 8.81
C ALA A 138 -10.72 -4.26 8.86
N GLU A 139 -11.78 -3.99 8.08
CA GLU A 139 -12.91 -4.91 7.93
C GLU A 139 -12.51 -6.16 7.16
N VAL A 140 -11.88 -6.01 6.00
CA VAL A 140 -11.38 -7.12 5.18
C VAL A 140 -10.45 -8.02 5.99
N LEU A 141 -9.52 -7.43 6.74
CA LEU A 141 -8.59 -8.19 7.56
C LEU A 141 -9.32 -8.95 8.69
N ARG A 142 -10.37 -8.36 9.28
CA ARG A 142 -11.18 -9.01 10.32
C ARG A 142 -12.00 -10.18 9.76
N GLU A 143 -12.51 -10.05 8.55
CA GLU A 143 -13.38 -11.03 7.88
C GLU A 143 -12.58 -12.10 7.13
N ALA A 144 -11.27 -11.89 6.91
CA ALA A 144 -10.44 -12.79 6.13
C ALA A 144 -10.48 -14.23 6.65
N PRO A 145 -10.82 -15.22 5.82
CA PRO A 145 -10.77 -16.63 6.20
C PRO A 145 -9.33 -17.12 6.33
N PRO A 146 -9.12 -18.27 6.96
CA PRO A 146 -7.82 -18.94 6.91
C PRO A 146 -7.39 -19.23 5.48
N ALA A 147 -6.11 -19.04 5.21
CA ALA A 147 -5.52 -19.35 3.91
C ALA A 147 -5.43 -20.87 3.71
N GLU A 148 -5.75 -21.34 2.50
CA GLU A 148 -5.54 -22.75 2.12
C GLU A 148 -4.05 -23.07 2.00
N GLU A 149 -3.27 -22.14 1.46
CA GLU A 149 -1.83 -22.29 1.20
C GLU A 149 -1.01 -21.12 1.80
N PRO A 150 -0.81 -21.10 3.12
CA PRO A 150 -0.12 -20.00 3.80
C PRO A 150 1.29 -19.72 3.29
N LEU A 151 2.02 -20.78 2.89
CA LEU A 151 3.37 -20.64 2.37
C LEU A 151 3.41 -19.90 1.03
N GLU A 152 2.44 -20.13 0.15
CA GLU A 152 2.33 -19.37 -1.10
C GLU A 152 2.11 -17.88 -0.86
N LEU A 153 1.27 -17.52 0.11
CA LEU A 153 1.04 -16.13 0.49
C LEU A 153 2.29 -15.51 1.12
N GLU A 154 3.06 -16.26 1.89
CA GLU A 154 4.34 -15.78 2.43
C GLU A 154 5.36 -15.51 1.31
N VAL A 155 5.48 -16.42 0.34
CA VAL A 155 6.32 -16.24 -0.86
C VAL A 155 5.84 -15.03 -1.68
N ALA A 156 4.53 -14.84 -1.83
CA ALA A 156 3.97 -13.69 -2.53
C ALA A 156 4.30 -12.36 -1.84
N GLN A 157 4.25 -12.29 -0.51
CA GLN A 157 4.69 -11.12 0.25
C GLN A 157 6.19 -10.82 0.02
N ALA A 158 7.03 -11.85 0.01
CA ALA A 158 8.46 -11.68 -0.23
C ALA A 158 8.75 -11.21 -1.67
N ARG A 159 8.03 -11.72 -2.67
CA ARG A 159 8.11 -11.27 -4.07
C ARG A 159 7.67 -9.81 -4.21
N TYR A 160 6.59 -9.41 -3.57
CA TYR A 160 6.15 -8.02 -3.51
C TYR A 160 7.26 -7.11 -2.93
N CYS A 161 7.87 -7.49 -1.80
CA CYS A 161 8.95 -6.73 -1.21
C CYS A 161 10.18 -6.62 -2.13
N GLN A 162 10.54 -7.69 -2.81
CA GLN A 162 11.64 -7.68 -3.77
C GLN A 162 11.33 -6.75 -4.94
N TRP A 163 10.15 -6.87 -5.53
CA TRP A 163 9.72 -6.04 -6.63
C TRP A 163 9.72 -4.55 -6.26
N GLN A 164 9.21 -4.20 -5.07
CA GLN A 164 9.21 -2.80 -4.59
C GLN A 164 10.63 -2.26 -4.43
N ARG A 165 11.56 -3.01 -3.84
CA ARG A 165 12.98 -2.59 -3.74
C ARG A 165 13.63 -2.30 -5.09
N GLU A 166 13.24 -3.01 -6.14
CA GLU A 166 13.78 -2.84 -7.48
C GLU A 166 13.14 -1.68 -8.25
N HIS A 167 11.88 -1.34 -7.95
CA HIS A 167 11.07 -0.45 -8.79
C HIS A 167 10.56 0.80 -8.08
N ASP A 168 10.62 0.89 -6.75
CA ASP A 168 10.13 2.05 -6.01
C ASP A 168 10.96 3.31 -6.33
N PRO A 169 10.33 4.35 -6.93
CA PRO A 169 11.03 5.60 -7.24
C PRO A 169 11.52 6.36 -6.00
N ALA A 170 10.97 6.09 -4.82
CA ALA A 170 11.35 6.73 -3.56
C ALA A 170 12.81 6.48 -3.20
N GLY A 171 13.40 5.34 -3.58
CA GLY A 171 14.81 5.04 -3.35
C GLY A 171 15.76 6.09 -3.93
N LYS A 172 15.46 6.64 -5.11
CA LYS A 172 16.26 7.73 -5.72
C LYS A 172 16.15 9.03 -4.94
N VAL A 173 14.96 9.34 -4.44
CA VAL A 173 14.71 10.53 -3.61
C VAL A 173 15.46 10.40 -2.29
N PHE A 174 15.37 9.28 -1.60
CA PHE A 174 16.07 9.01 -0.34
C PHE A 174 17.59 9.01 -0.52
N ALA A 175 18.11 8.42 -1.61
CA ALA A 175 19.54 8.46 -1.90
C ALA A 175 20.05 9.88 -2.11
N SER A 176 19.25 10.76 -2.71
CA SER A 176 19.60 12.18 -2.91
C SER A 176 19.57 12.98 -1.60
N LEU A 177 18.62 12.69 -0.70
CA LEU A 177 18.44 13.44 0.55
C LEU A 177 19.37 12.95 1.67
N PHE A 178 19.56 11.65 1.79
CA PHE A 178 20.19 11.00 2.95
C PHE A 178 21.43 10.17 2.60
N GLY A 179 21.73 10.04 1.32
CA GLY A 179 22.84 9.22 0.81
C GLY A 179 22.44 7.77 0.53
N LYS A 180 23.21 7.13 -0.37
CA LYS A 180 22.91 5.79 -0.90
C LYS A 180 22.85 4.70 0.19
N GLU A 181 23.77 4.74 1.16
CA GLU A 181 23.84 3.72 2.21
C GLU A 181 22.61 3.79 3.14
N TRP A 182 22.19 5.01 3.49
CA TRP A 182 20.98 5.20 4.27
C TRP A 182 19.73 4.74 3.49
N SER A 183 19.63 5.13 2.20
CA SER A 183 18.53 4.71 1.34
C SER A 183 18.39 3.18 1.28
N ARG A 184 19.51 2.48 1.05
CA ARG A 184 19.54 1.00 1.01
C ARG A 184 19.03 0.37 2.31
N ARG A 185 19.50 0.86 3.46
CA ARG A 185 19.04 0.35 4.78
C ARG A 185 17.58 0.63 5.02
N TYR A 186 17.11 1.79 4.55
CA TYR A 186 15.73 2.19 4.69
C TYR A 186 14.81 1.32 3.81
N GLU A 187 15.20 1.02 2.59
CA GLU A 187 14.48 0.10 1.70
C GLU A 187 14.39 -1.32 2.28
N GLU A 188 15.47 -1.82 2.90
CA GLU A 188 15.45 -3.10 3.62
C GLU A 188 14.49 -3.08 4.82
N PHE A 189 14.38 -1.94 5.50
CA PHE A 189 13.40 -1.75 6.57
C PHE A 189 11.97 -1.61 6.03
N LEU A 190 11.79 -0.92 4.90
CA LEU A 190 10.48 -0.76 4.26
C LEU A 190 9.92 -2.09 3.76
N PHE A 191 10.77 -2.90 3.15
CA PHE A 191 10.42 -4.16 2.48
C PHE A 191 11.23 -5.32 3.07
N PRO A 192 10.90 -5.78 4.29
CA PRO A 192 11.80 -6.64 5.08
C PRO A 192 11.84 -8.10 4.61
N TYR A 193 10.86 -8.54 3.81
CA TYR A 193 10.77 -9.95 3.43
C TYR A 193 11.62 -10.25 2.19
N GLN A 194 12.27 -11.42 2.19
CA GLN A 194 13.15 -11.89 1.11
C GLN A 194 12.72 -13.28 0.67
N ALA A 195 12.48 -13.46 -0.62
CA ALA A 195 12.09 -14.75 -1.20
C ALA A 195 13.16 -15.83 -0.99
N SER A 196 14.44 -15.48 -1.09
CA SER A 196 15.56 -16.39 -0.90
C SER A 196 15.67 -17.04 0.49
N ARG A 197 14.92 -16.56 1.48
CA ARG A 197 14.85 -17.19 2.81
C ARG A 197 13.74 -18.23 2.93
N LEU A 198 12.89 -18.34 1.92
CA LEU A 198 11.73 -19.24 1.90
C LEU A 198 11.96 -20.46 1.02
N GLU A 199 13.06 -20.46 0.23
CA GLU A 199 13.53 -21.63 -0.53
C GLU A 199 14.38 -22.52 0.39
N VAL A 200 13.73 -23.37 1.20
CA VAL A 200 14.38 -24.43 2.00
C VAL A 200 13.72 -25.76 1.68
#